data_d2a9314f0bebef8be549eef00be01f1d
#
_entry.id   d2a9314f0bebef8be549eef00be01f1d
#
_cell.length_a   1.000
_cell.length_b   1.000
_cell.length_c   1.000
_cell.angle_alpha   90.00
_cell.angle_beta   90.00
_cell.angle_gamma   90.00
#
_symmetry.space_group_name_H-M   'P 1'
#
loop_
_entity.id
_entity.type
_entity.pdbx_description
1 polymer ?
#
loop_
_entity_poly.entity_id
_entity_poly.type
_entity_poly.pdbx_seq_one_letter_code
_entity_poly.pdbx_strand_id
1 'polypeptide(L)'
;MNIADKLKSAIPDSQFAAGKKEIVLRCPYCGHTSSPGKKHMYIGVSKDKPIMYNCFKCEAGGLVNRNFLELLKIKDLSLISEIEEYNKKILKSKPKAYSSISTDERIIKYKDFVLDDRIYQEKVDYVNSRLGVVLPVWYLLELKIIFDFTFFRRQIMQVLGATESDYERIQREYVGFLSINNTALIMRCIKPVDKKFRYLIVKLSENNFTKTYSIPAQIPITTDKVLVNITEGQFDILSVFTNLSYGANGIYMAASGNKYPNVISLILSRGIMNMDLHLYFDNDDAGDISMRQSEFFINNNIQFFRGSSVYFHRNESGEKDYGVPLSKIKDAIRQILWCGLG
;
A
#
# COMPACT_ATOMS: atom_id res chain seq x y z
N MET A 1 27.45 -13.30 -22.55
CA MET A 1 26.70 -12.07 -22.22
C MET A 1 26.14 -12.28 -20.81
N ASN A 2 26.31 -11.32 -19.90
CA ASN A 2 25.80 -11.47 -18.53
C ASN A 2 24.29 -11.23 -18.48
N ILE A 3 23.62 -11.63 -17.39
CA ILE A 3 22.16 -11.48 -17.22
C ILE A 3 21.72 -10.01 -17.39
N ALA A 4 22.51 -9.05 -16.88
CA ALA A 4 22.17 -7.63 -16.99
C ALA A 4 22.13 -7.15 -18.46
N ASP A 5 23.11 -7.56 -19.28
CA ASP A 5 23.14 -7.23 -20.70
C ASP A 5 21.99 -7.89 -21.47
N LYS A 6 21.68 -9.17 -21.16
CA LYS A 6 20.55 -9.90 -21.74
C LYS A 6 19.23 -9.20 -21.42
N LEU A 7 19.02 -8.89 -20.14
CA LEU A 7 17.80 -8.24 -19.67
C LEU A 7 17.64 -6.85 -20.27
N LYS A 8 18.72 -6.03 -20.29
CA LYS A 8 18.72 -4.72 -20.94
C LYS A 8 18.37 -4.80 -22.43
N SER A 9 18.91 -5.76 -23.15
CA SER A 9 18.64 -5.94 -24.57
C SER A 9 17.22 -6.43 -24.86
N ALA A 10 16.63 -7.19 -23.93
CA ALA A 10 15.28 -7.70 -24.03
C ALA A 10 14.19 -6.64 -23.71
N ILE A 11 14.54 -5.56 -22.99
CA ILE A 11 13.59 -4.50 -22.61
C ILE A 11 13.74 -3.32 -23.58
N PRO A 12 12.75 -3.08 -24.45
CA PRO A 12 12.77 -1.91 -25.34
C PRO A 12 12.88 -0.60 -24.54
N ASP A 13 13.54 0.38 -25.09
CA ASP A 13 13.73 1.72 -24.50
C ASP A 13 14.40 1.74 -23.11
N SER A 14 14.97 0.63 -22.65
CA SER A 14 15.70 0.61 -21.38
C SER A 14 17.10 1.20 -21.53
N GLN A 15 17.67 1.69 -20.43
CA GLN A 15 19.02 2.26 -20.36
C GLN A 15 19.73 1.76 -19.10
N PHE A 16 21.06 1.62 -19.16
CA PHE A 16 21.84 1.40 -17.95
C PHE A 16 22.00 2.70 -17.15
N ALA A 17 21.96 2.57 -15.83
CA ALA A 17 22.26 3.63 -14.88
C ALA A 17 23.21 3.10 -13.77
N ALA A 18 23.71 3.99 -12.91
CA ALA A 18 24.55 3.67 -11.76
C ALA A 18 25.75 2.76 -12.08
N GLY A 19 26.49 3.07 -13.15
CA GLY A 19 27.63 2.25 -13.58
C GLY A 19 27.26 0.83 -14.01
N LYS A 20 26.14 0.67 -14.71
CA LYS A 20 25.56 -0.62 -15.15
C LYS A 20 25.06 -1.52 -14.02
N LYS A 21 24.85 -0.97 -12.83
CA LYS A 21 24.27 -1.70 -11.70
C LYS A 21 22.73 -1.70 -11.71
N GLU A 22 22.14 -0.83 -12.54
CA GLU A 22 20.70 -0.66 -12.66
C GLU A 22 20.29 -0.51 -14.12
N ILE A 23 19.10 -1.00 -14.46
CA ILE A 23 18.42 -0.77 -15.74
C ILE A 23 17.23 0.13 -15.44
N VAL A 24 17.14 1.26 -16.15
CA VAL A 24 16.04 2.22 -16.02
C VAL A 24 15.10 2.06 -17.20
N LEU A 25 13.79 1.97 -16.89
CA LEU A 25 12.75 1.75 -17.88
C LEU A 25 11.45 2.47 -17.51
N ARG A 26 10.49 2.47 -18.43
CA ARG A 26 9.13 2.91 -18.13
C ARG A 26 8.44 1.85 -17.28
N CYS A 27 7.73 2.30 -16.25
CA CYS A 27 7.00 1.40 -15.38
C CYS A 27 5.80 0.77 -16.12
N PRO A 28 5.68 -0.57 -16.20
CA PRO A 28 4.54 -1.21 -16.84
C PRO A 28 3.24 -1.07 -16.05
N TYR A 29 3.32 -0.78 -14.73
CA TYR A 29 2.14 -0.67 -13.88
C TYR A 29 1.48 0.70 -13.93
N CYS A 30 2.24 1.79 -13.83
CA CYS A 30 1.67 3.13 -13.74
C CYS A 30 1.67 3.92 -15.05
N GLY A 31 2.31 3.45 -16.08
CA GLY A 31 2.44 4.13 -17.40
C GLY A 31 2.76 5.63 -17.23
N HIS A 32 3.62 6.26 -17.91
CA HIS A 32 3.90 7.69 -17.68
C HIS A 32 3.05 8.57 -18.57
N THR A 33 1.90 9.01 -18.07
CA THR A 33 1.02 9.95 -18.78
C THR A 33 1.46 11.41 -18.67
N SER A 34 2.20 11.78 -17.59
CA SER A 34 2.51 13.19 -17.30
C SER A 34 3.86 13.70 -17.83
N SER A 35 4.71 12.84 -18.37
CA SER A 35 6.01 13.25 -18.92
C SER A 35 6.52 12.19 -19.92
N PRO A 36 6.20 12.28 -21.21
CA PRO A 36 6.73 11.39 -22.23
C PRO A 36 8.26 11.47 -22.20
N GLY A 37 8.96 10.40 -21.84
CA GLY A 37 10.42 10.35 -21.81
C GLY A 37 11.05 10.15 -20.44
N LYS A 38 10.37 10.41 -19.32
CA LYS A 38 10.92 10.12 -18.00
C LYS A 38 10.69 8.66 -17.62
N LYS A 39 11.76 7.99 -17.19
CA LYS A 39 11.77 6.60 -16.73
C LYS A 39 11.93 6.61 -15.20
N HIS A 40 11.05 5.91 -14.49
CA HIS A 40 11.02 5.94 -13.02
C HIS A 40 11.06 4.54 -12.39
N MET A 41 11.14 3.50 -13.20
CA MET A 41 11.35 2.14 -12.72
C MET A 41 12.79 1.74 -12.91
N TYR A 42 13.35 1.12 -11.89
CA TYR A 42 14.72 0.65 -11.85
C TYR A 42 14.73 -0.85 -11.60
N ILE A 43 15.52 -1.58 -12.36
CA ILE A 43 15.84 -2.99 -12.10
C ILE A 43 17.27 -3.05 -11.62
N GLY A 44 17.48 -3.44 -10.37
CA GLY A 44 18.80 -3.66 -9.81
C GLY A 44 19.41 -4.96 -10.34
N VAL A 45 20.56 -4.85 -10.99
CA VAL A 45 21.30 -5.98 -11.60
C VAL A 45 22.70 -6.13 -11.03
N SER A 46 22.90 -5.70 -9.78
CA SER A 46 24.18 -5.81 -9.09
C SER A 46 24.54 -7.28 -8.82
N LYS A 47 25.84 -7.60 -8.97
CA LYS A 47 26.37 -8.92 -8.63
C LYS A 47 26.10 -9.25 -7.17
N ASP A 48 25.82 -10.51 -6.87
CA ASP A 48 25.57 -11.06 -5.52
C ASP A 48 24.33 -10.47 -4.80
N LYS A 49 23.44 -9.82 -5.56
CA LYS A 49 22.12 -9.39 -5.09
C LYS A 49 21.02 -9.97 -5.95
N PRO A 50 19.85 -10.29 -5.38
CA PRO A 50 18.72 -10.69 -6.19
C PRO A 50 18.31 -9.57 -7.16
N ILE A 51 17.89 -9.94 -8.36
CA ILE A 51 17.40 -9.00 -9.36
C ILE A 51 16.01 -8.55 -8.92
N MET A 52 15.90 -7.28 -8.54
CA MET A 52 14.69 -6.66 -8.05
C MET A 52 14.34 -5.44 -8.88
N TYR A 53 13.05 -5.11 -8.95
CA TYR A 53 12.59 -3.87 -9.54
C TYR A 53 11.92 -2.97 -8.50
N ASN A 54 11.97 -1.66 -8.74
CA ASN A 54 11.27 -0.66 -7.95
C ASN A 54 10.91 0.55 -8.81
N CYS A 55 9.69 1.04 -8.68
CA CYS A 55 9.22 2.26 -9.32
C CYS A 55 9.09 3.38 -8.29
N PHE A 56 9.88 4.44 -8.42
CA PHE A 56 9.83 5.58 -7.51
C PHE A 56 8.55 6.42 -7.61
N LYS A 57 7.70 6.16 -8.61
CA LYS A 57 6.47 6.92 -8.80
C LYS A 57 5.23 6.24 -8.24
N CYS A 58 5.10 4.91 -8.42
CA CYS A 58 3.93 4.15 -7.97
C CYS A 58 4.28 3.11 -6.89
N GLU A 59 5.55 3.09 -6.45
CA GLU A 59 6.05 2.20 -5.39
C GLU A 59 5.94 0.70 -5.72
N ALA A 60 5.53 0.35 -6.96
CA ALA A 60 5.54 -1.04 -7.41
C ALA A 60 6.97 -1.59 -7.35
N GLY A 61 7.15 -2.67 -6.60
CA GLY A 61 8.47 -3.27 -6.41
C GLY A 61 8.38 -4.75 -6.06
N GLY A 62 9.44 -5.49 -6.40
CA GLY A 62 9.50 -6.91 -6.12
C GLY A 62 10.69 -7.60 -6.79
N LEU A 63 10.73 -8.94 -6.68
CA LEU A 63 11.68 -9.75 -7.44
C LEU A 63 11.29 -9.75 -8.92
N VAL A 64 12.28 -9.62 -9.79
CA VAL A 64 12.09 -9.89 -11.22
C VAL A 64 11.83 -11.39 -11.37
N ASN A 65 10.60 -11.71 -11.77
CA ASN A 65 10.08 -13.06 -11.97
C ASN A 65 9.36 -13.14 -13.33
N ARG A 66 8.86 -14.30 -13.67
CA ARG A 66 8.12 -14.54 -14.92
C ARG A 66 7.00 -13.51 -15.13
N ASN A 67 6.15 -13.30 -14.14
CA ASN A 67 5.01 -12.37 -14.26
C ASN A 67 5.48 -10.95 -14.61
N PHE A 68 6.52 -10.45 -13.93
CA PHE A 68 7.07 -9.14 -14.24
C PHE A 68 7.68 -9.07 -15.65
N LEU A 69 8.39 -10.12 -16.09
CA LEU A 69 8.98 -10.18 -17.43
C LEU A 69 7.91 -10.27 -18.54
N GLU A 70 6.82 -10.99 -18.29
CA GLU A 70 5.66 -11.04 -19.18
C GLU A 70 4.99 -9.66 -19.31
N LEU A 71 4.90 -8.88 -18.22
CA LEU A 71 4.42 -7.49 -18.27
C LEU A 71 5.28 -6.60 -19.16
N LEU A 72 6.59 -6.87 -19.21
CA LEU A 72 7.53 -6.22 -20.12
C LEU A 72 7.52 -6.81 -21.53
N LYS A 73 6.59 -7.75 -21.82
CA LYS A 73 6.45 -8.48 -23.09
C LYS A 73 7.68 -9.33 -23.47
N ILE A 74 8.47 -9.73 -22.49
CA ILE A 74 9.60 -10.62 -22.66
C ILE A 74 9.08 -12.06 -22.68
N LYS A 75 9.25 -12.75 -23.83
CA LYS A 75 8.79 -14.12 -24.06
C LYS A 75 9.95 -15.15 -24.10
N ASP A 76 11.18 -14.71 -23.92
CA ASP A 76 12.36 -15.58 -23.92
C ASP A 76 12.37 -16.44 -22.65
N LEU A 77 11.91 -17.68 -22.78
CA LEU A 77 11.84 -18.66 -21.69
C LEU A 77 13.21 -18.99 -21.08
N SER A 78 14.27 -18.94 -21.91
CA SER A 78 15.64 -19.18 -21.44
C SER A 78 16.10 -18.07 -20.51
N LEU A 79 15.88 -16.82 -20.87
CA LEU A 79 16.19 -15.66 -20.03
C LEU A 79 15.36 -15.65 -18.75
N ILE A 80 14.06 -15.96 -18.86
CA ILE A 80 13.16 -16.05 -17.70
C ILE A 80 13.69 -17.07 -16.69
N SER A 81 13.98 -18.29 -17.15
CA SER A 81 14.51 -19.37 -16.31
C SER A 81 15.85 -19.01 -15.67
N GLU A 82 16.76 -18.39 -16.44
CA GLU A 82 18.07 -17.97 -15.97
C GLU A 82 17.94 -16.92 -14.81
N ILE A 83 17.02 -15.98 -14.93
CA ILE A 83 16.77 -14.96 -13.89
C ILE A 83 16.15 -15.61 -12.64
N GLU A 84 15.17 -16.50 -12.80
CA GLU A 84 14.52 -17.18 -11.67
C GLU A 84 15.52 -18.06 -10.91
N GLU A 85 16.35 -18.81 -11.62
CA GLU A 85 17.41 -19.63 -11.02
C GLU A 85 18.46 -18.79 -10.31
N TYR A 86 18.90 -17.69 -10.93
CA TYR A 86 19.83 -16.75 -10.31
C TYR A 86 19.25 -16.19 -9.00
N ASN A 87 18.03 -15.68 -9.02
CA ASN A 87 17.37 -15.18 -7.82
C ASN A 87 17.23 -16.24 -6.74
N LYS A 88 16.82 -17.45 -7.10
CA LYS A 88 16.71 -18.60 -6.19
C LYS A 88 18.06 -18.97 -5.55
N LYS A 89 19.14 -18.95 -6.34
CA LYS A 89 20.51 -19.23 -5.85
C LYS A 89 20.95 -18.16 -4.84
N ILE A 90 20.78 -16.88 -5.17
CA ILE A 90 21.18 -15.78 -4.29
C ILE A 90 20.37 -15.77 -2.99
N LEU A 91 19.07 -16.01 -3.05
CA LEU A 91 18.21 -16.05 -1.86
C LEU A 91 18.54 -17.26 -0.95
N LYS A 92 18.97 -18.39 -1.52
CA LYS A 92 19.41 -19.57 -0.75
C LYS A 92 20.80 -19.40 -0.13
N SER A 93 21.71 -18.69 -0.80
CA SER A 93 23.10 -18.51 -0.35
C SER A 93 23.25 -17.48 0.77
N LYS A 94 22.27 -16.61 0.97
CA LYS A 94 22.27 -15.71 2.13
C LYS A 94 21.86 -16.53 3.37
N PRO A 95 22.72 -16.61 4.41
CA PRO A 95 22.29 -17.14 5.68
C PRO A 95 21.02 -16.38 6.09
N LYS A 96 20.10 -17.03 6.78
CA LYS A 96 18.85 -16.46 7.35
C LYS A 96 19.10 -15.32 8.37
N ALA A 97 20.18 -14.58 8.24
CA ALA A 97 20.59 -13.45 9.07
C ALA A 97 19.92 -12.11 8.64
N TYR A 98 18.88 -12.16 7.84
CA TYR A 98 17.80 -11.19 7.92
C TYR A 98 16.58 -11.92 8.49
N SER A 99 16.67 -12.36 9.73
CA SER A 99 15.60 -12.04 10.62
C SER A 99 15.58 -10.49 10.65
N SER A 100 14.92 -9.84 9.70
CA SER A 100 14.15 -8.70 10.09
C SER A 100 13.52 -9.17 11.41
N ILE A 101 13.98 -8.65 12.56
CA ILE A 101 13.18 -8.67 13.77
C ILE A 101 11.82 -8.33 13.22
N SER A 102 10.92 -9.30 13.19
CA SER A 102 9.69 -9.12 12.48
C SER A 102 9.10 -7.87 13.10
N THR A 103 8.66 -6.93 12.32
CA THR A 103 8.08 -5.70 12.85
C THR A 103 6.86 -6.07 13.68
N ASP A 104 6.34 -7.27 13.49
CA ASP A 104 5.32 -7.92 14.31
C ASP A 104 5.80 -8.22 15.75
N GLU A 105 7.08 -8.62 15.96
CA GLU A 105 7.62 -8.74 17.33
C GLU A 105 7.73 -7.37 18.04
N ARG A 106 7.98 -6.30 17.30
CA ARG A 106 7.96 -4.95 17.86
C ARG A 106 6.55 -4.51 18.22
N ILE A 107 5.56 -4.87 17.43
CA ILE A 107 4.14 -4.60 17.71
C ILE A 107 3.66 -5.49 18.88
N ILE A 108 4.10 -6.75 18.94
CA ILE A 108 3.77 -7.68 20.03
C ILE A 108 4.35 -7.18 21.37
N LYS A 109 5.60 -6.71 21.40
CA LYS A 109 6.18 -6.06 22.59
C LYS A 109 5.44 -4.79 23.00
N TYR A 110 4.75 -4.16 22.06
CA TYR A 110 3.92 -2.99 22.30
C TYR A 110 2.62 -3.29 23.04
N LYS A 111 2.07 -4.50 22.89
CA LYS A 111 0.89 -4.95 23.66
C LYS A 111 1.14 -5.03 25.16
N ASP A 112 2.41 -5.09 25.58
CA ASP A 112 2.82 -5.26 26.98
C ASP A 112 3.05 -3.92 27.73
N PHE A 113 2.94 -2.76 27.06
CA PHE A 113 3.08 -1.47 27.74
C PHE A 113 1.79 -1.10 28.46
N VAL A 114 1.91 -0.90 29.76
CA VAL A 114 0.87 -0.27 30.58
C VAL A 114 0.80 1.20 30.20
N LEU A 115 -0.34 1.63 29.71
CA LEU A 115 -0.58 2.92 29.13
C LEU A 115 -1.34 3.79 30.11
N ASP A 116 -1.11 5.10 30.08
CA ASP A 116 -1.95 6.04 30.80
C ASP A 116 -3.38 5.92 30.25
N ASP A 117 -4.25 5.24 30.99
CA ASP A 117 -5.60 4.86 30.61
C ASP A 117 -6.45 6.02 30.06
N ARG A 118 -6.21 7.26 30.50
CA ARG A 118 -7.01 8.43 30.11
C ARG A 118 -6.74 8.87 28.68
N ILE A 119 -5.47 8.91 28.28
CA ILE A 119 -5.06 9.32 26.92
C ILE A 119 -5.50 8.28 25.92
N TYR A 120 -5.49 7.03 26.33
CA TYR A 120 -5.88 5.90 25.52
C TYR A 120 -7.37 5.86 25.27
N GLN A 121 -8.16 5.99 26.31
CA GLN A 121 -9.60 5.84 26.19
C GLN A 121 -10.18 6.89 25.25
N GLU A 122 -9.75 8.16 25.32
CA GLU A 122 -10.19 9.21 24.40
C GLU A 122 -9.89 8.85 22.94
N LYS A 123 -8.73 8.24 22.67
CA LYS A 123 -8.35 7.82 21.32
C LYS A 123 -9.15 6.61 20.84
N VAL A 124 -9.36 5.63 21.71
CA VAL A 124 -10.18 4.44 21.43
C VAL A 124 -11.62 4.86 21.17
N ASP A 125 -12.18 5.72 21.99
CA ASP A 125 -13.53 6.25 21.84
C ASP A 125 -13.68 7.03 20.51
N TYR A 126 -12.66 7.82 20.16
CA TYR A 126 -12.64 8.50 18.87
C TYR A 126 -12.69 7.51 17.70
N VAL A 127 -11.85 6.46 17.72
CA VAL A 127 -11.85 5.45 16.66
C VAL A 127 -13.20 4.75 16.58
N ASN A 128 -13.72 4.28 17.72
CA ASN A 128 -15.01 3.59 17.80
C ASN A 128 -16.17 4.48 17.36
N SER A 129 -16.16 5.75 17.74
CA SER A 129 -17.20 6.71 17.32
C SER A 129 -17.18 6.95 15.82
N ARG A 130 -15.99 7.02 15.20
CA ARG A 130 -15.85 7.15 13.75
C ARG A 130 -16.37 5.93 13.00
N LEU A 131 -16.15 4.74 13.53
CA LEU A 131 -16.60 3.49 12.93
C LEU A 131 -18.07 3.18 13.26
N GLY A 132 -18.61 3.77 14.33
CA GLY A 132 -19.96 3.47 14.82
C GLY A 132 -20.09 2.07 15.44
N VAL A 133 -18.96 1.46 15.81
CA VAL A 133 -18.88 0.14 16.46
C VAL A 133 -17.91 0.20 17.63
N VAL A 134 -18.12 -0.65 18.62
CA VAL A 134 -17.22 -0.75 19.76
C VAL A 134 -16.30 -1.96 19.56
N LEU A 135 -15.06 -1.67 19.19
CA LEU A 135 -14.01 -2.66 19.01
C LEU A 135 -13.08 -2.66 20.24
N PRO A 136 -12.71 -3.83 20.76
CA PRO A 136 -11.77 -3.90 21.87
C PRO A 136 -10.37 -3.44 21.46
N VAL A 137 -9.63 -2.87 22.40
CA VAL A 137 -8.28 -2.30 22.14
C VAL A 137 -7.33 -3.31 21.50
N TRP A 138 -7.33 -4.55 21.99
CA TRP A 138 -6.47 -5.60 21.41
C TRP A 138 -6.73 -5.83 19.93
N TYR A 139 -8.00 -5.76 19.49
CA TYR A 139 -8.36 -5.91 18.07
C TYR A 139 -7.92 -4.70 17.24
N LEU A 140 -8.11 -3.49 17.77
CA LEU A 140 -7.61 -2.26 17.11
C LEU A 140 -6.09 -2.29 16.93
N LEU A 141 -5.34 -2.84 17.89
CA LEU A 141 -3.90 -3.04 17.79
C LEU A 141 -3.53 -4.08 16.70
N GLU A 142 -4.29 -5.15 16.56
CA GLU A 142 -4.12 -6.13 15.47
C GLU A 142 -4.35 -5.51 14.09
N LEU A 143 -5.28 -4.56 14.01
CA LEU A 143 -5.48 -3.73 12.82
C LEU A 143 -4.37 -2.68 12.61
N LYS A 144 -3.28 -2.74 13.40
CA LYS A 144 -2.14 -1.79 13.34
C LYS A 144 -2.51 -0.34 13.61
N ILE A 145 -3.52 -0.12 14.44
CA ILE A 145 -3.86 1.20 14.97
C ILE A 145 -3.01 1.43 16.21
N ILE A 146 -2.28 2.54 16.24
CA ILE A 146 -1.30 2.87 17.28
C ILE A 146 -1.85 4.01 18.14
N PHE A 147 -1.97 3.77 19.43
CA PHE A 147 -2.46 4.77 20.39
C PHE A 147 -1.35 5.43 21.19
N ASP A 148 -0.24 4.71 21.42
CA ASP A 148 0.93 5.19 22.14
C ASP A 148 2.14 5.24 21.21
N PHE A 149 2.80 6.38 21.16
CA PHE A 149 3.94 6.62 20.28
C PHE A 149 5.30 6.52 20.99
N THR A 150 5.35 6.04 22.24
CA THR A 150 6.60 5.95 23.01
C THR A 150 7.68 5.20 22.25
N PHE A 151 7.33 4.09 21.59
CA PHE A 151 8.24 3.34 20.75
C PHE A 151 8.77 4.14 19.55
N PHE A 152 7.98 5.06 19.01
CA PHE A 152 8.32 5.86 17.83
C PHE A 152 8.84 7.26 18.18
N ARG A 153 8.99 7.59 19.47
CA ARG A 153 9.37 8.93 19.95
C ARG A 153 10.58 9.50 19.21
N ARG A 154 11.67 8.73 19.14
CA ARG A 154 12.90 9.17 18.48
C ARG A 154 12.67 9.52 17.01
N GLN A 155 11.95 8.65 16.27
CA GLN A 155 11.66 8.86 14.86
C GLN A 155 10.74 10.07 14.65
N ILE A 156 9.71 10.23 15.50
CA ILE A 156 8.79 11.36 15.45
C ILE A 156 9.55 12.67 15.65
N MET A 157 10.34 12.76 16.71
CA MET A 157 11.11 13.97 17.00
C MET A 157 12.11 14.29 15.88
N GLN A 158 12.82 13.30 15.38
CA GLN A 158 13.84 13.50 14.33
C GLN A 158 13.22 13.89 12.98
N VAL A 159 12.17 13.18 12.54
CA VAL A 159 11.59 13.37 11.20
C VAL A 159 10.75 14.65 11.13
N LEU A 160 10.02 14.98 12.20
CA LEU A 160 9.17 16.17 12.24
C LEU A 160 9.90 17.42 12.76
N GLY A 161 11.13 17.30 13.27
CA GLY A 161 11.80 18.37 13.98
C GLY A 161 11.04 18.81 15.24
N ALA A 162 10.30 17.88 15.87
CA ALA A 162 9.41 18.17 16.98
C ALA A 162 10.18 18.43 18.27
N THR A 163 9.73 19.41 19.05
CA THR A 163 10.16 19.62 20.42
C THR A 163 9.53 18.61 21.36
N GLU A 164 9.98 18.57 22.61
CA GLU A 164 9.35 17.72 23.64
C GLU A 164 7.85 18.04 23.81
N SER A 165 7.52 19.31 23.87
CA SER A 165 6.12 19.76 23.97
C SER A 165 5.27 19.38 22.76
N ASP A 166 5.87 19.39 21.55
CA ASP A 166 5.20 18.92 20.34
C ASP A 166 4.95 17.42 20.39
N TYR A 167 5.92 16.66 20.89
CA TYR A 167 5.78 15.22 21.05
C TYR A 167 4.68 14.87 22.05
N GLU A 168 4.63 15.54 23.20
CA GLU A 168 3.57 15.35 24.21
C GLU A 168 2.18 15.66 23.63
N ARG A 169 2.06 16.71 22.81
CA ARG A 169 0.83 17.03 22.10
C ARG A 169 0.48 15.92 21.10
N ILE A 170 1.44 15.45 20.32
CA ILE A 170 1.23 14.35 19.36
C ILE A 170 0.78 13.11 20.11
N GLN A 171 1.43 12.79 21.23
CA GLN A 171 1.09 11.65 22.10
C GLN A 171 -0.37 11.70 22.59
N ARG A 172 -0.90 12.88 22.88
CA ARG A 172 -2.28 13.05 23.36
C ARG A 172 -3.32 13.12 22.26
N GLU A 173 -2.99 13.76 21.14
CA GLU A 173 -3.99 14.24 20.17
C GLU A 173 -4.01 13.45 18.87
N TYR A 174 -3.18 12.41 18.71
CA TYR A 174 -3.12 11.66 17.47
C TYR A 174 -3.33 10.17 17.67
N VAL A 175 -3.98 9.56 16.67
CA VAL A 175 -4.04 8.11 16.47
C VAL A 175 -3.15 7.77 15.28
N GLY A 176 -2.35 6.73 15.40
CA GLY A 176 -1.42 6.28 14.37
C GLY A 176 -1.92 5.06 13.60
N PHE A 177 -1.49 4.94 12.36
CA PHE A 177 -1.71 3.78 11.49
C PHE A 177 -0.37 3.39 10.88
N LEU A 178 0.04 2.14 11.06
CA LEU A 178 1.26 1.65 10.42
C LEU A 178 0.97 1.25 8.98
N SER A 179 1.77 1.77 8.07
CA SER A 179 1.69 1.39 6.66
C SER A 179 2.02 -0.08 6.44
N ILE A 180 1.67 -0.59 5.27
CA ILE A 180 2.13 -1.90 4.82
C ILE A 180 3.66 -1.96 4.89
N ASN A 181 4.24 -3.07 5.34
CA ASN A 181 5.67 -3.25 5.62
C ASN A 181 6.23 -2.31 6.72
N ASN A 182 5.39 -1.59 7.47
CA ASN A 182 5.76 -0.70 8.58
C ASN A 182 6.83 0.34 8.20
N THR A 183 6.75 0.91 7.00
CA THR A 183 7.71 1.90 6.49
C THR A 183 7.31 3.34 6.79
N ALA A 184 6.07 3.55 7.18
CA ALA A 184 5.55 4.84 7.62
C ALA A 184 4.57 4.69 8.79
N LEU A 185 4.57 5.68 9.66
CA LEU A 185 3.52 5.92 10.64
C LEU A 185 2.70 7.12 10.17
N ILE A 186 1.43 6.86 9.85
CA ILE A 186 0.47 7.88 9.44
C ILE A 186 -0.33 8.24 10.69
N MET A 187 -0.25 9.49 11.13
CA MET A 187 -0.92 9.95 12.35
C MET A 187 -2.06 10.90 12.01
N ARG A 188 -3.22 10.64 12.55
CA ARG A 188 -4.44 11.44 12.41
C ARG A 188 -4.75 12.14 13.70
N CYS A 189 -4.88 13.48 13.67
CA CYS A 189 -5.34 14.25 14.81
C CYS A 189 -6.81 13.94 15.14
N ILE A 190 -7.09 13.64 16.39
CA ILE A 190 -8.44 13.36 16.90
C ILE A 190 -9.21 14.63 17.29
N LYS A 191 -8.51 15.75 17.49
CA LYS A 191 -9.10 17.05 17.84
C LYS A 191 -9.25 17.94 16.60
N PRO A 192 -10.23 18.86 16.57
CA PRO A 192 -10.33 19.84 15.50
C PRO A 192 -9.06 20.68 15.40
N VAL A 193 -8.44 20.68 14.21
CA VAL A 193 -7.25 21.48 13.91
C VAL A 193 -7.31 21.98 12.47
N ASP A 194 -6.45 22.93 12.16
CA ASP A 194 -6.24 23.36 10.78
C ASP A 194 -5.88 22.18 9.88
N LYS A 195 -6.30 22.25 8.62
CA LYS A 195 -6.04 21.16 7.63
C LYS A 195 -4.57 20.74 7.58
N LYS A 196 -3.63 21.68 7.80
CA LYS A 196 -2.18 21.45 7.79
C LYS A 196 -1.71 20.42 8.83
N PHE A 197 -2.35 20.36 10.00
CA PHE A 197 -1.96 19.48 11.11
C PHE A 197 -2.91 18.29 11.27
N ARG A 198 -3.83 18.14 10.35
CA ARG A 198 -4.81 17.04 10.38
C ARG A 198 -4.16 15.68 10.24
N TYR A 199 -3.09 15.59 9.45
CA TYR A 199 -2.29 14.39 9.26
C TYR A 199 -0.81 14.71 9.41
N LEU A 200 -0.09 13.85 10.12
CA LEU A 200 1.37 13.83 10.17
C LEU A 200 1.85 12.48 9.65
N ILE A 201 2.95 12.47 8.92
CA ILE A 201 3.53 11.25 8.37
C ILE A 201 4.98 11.16 8.79
N VAL A 202 5.31 10.11 9.53
CA VAL A 202 6.68 9.82 9.96
C VAL A 202 7.21 8.66 9.13
N LYS A 203 8.29 8.90 8.41
CA LYS A 203 9.02 7.89 7.66
C LYS A 203 9.82 7.05 8.66
N LEU A 204 9.55 5.75 8.69
CA LEU A 204 10.21 4.79 9.59
C LEU A 204 11.36 4.03 8.92
N SER A 205 11.38 3.98 7.59
CA SER A 205 12.39 3.29 6.80
C SER A 205 12.71 4.07 5.53
N GLU A 206 13.99 4.09 5.16
CA GLU A 206 14.46 4.66 3.89
C GLU A 206 14.16 3.74 2.70
N ASN A 207 14.06 2.43 2.95
CA ASN A 207 13.85 1.43 1.93
C ASN A 207 12.37 1.10 1.78
N ASN A 208 11.88 1.01 0.54
CA ASN A 208 10.51 0.61 0.22
C ASN A 208 9.44 1.44 0.96
N PHE A 209 9.69 2.75 1.07
CA PHE A 209 8.76 3.66 1.72
C PHE A 209 7.41 3.67 1.02
N THR A 210 6.35 3.41 1.77
CA THR A 210 4.97 3.58 1.34
C THR A 210 4.11 4.12 2.47
N LYS A 211 3.11 4.92 2.13
CA LYS A 211 2.09 5.41 3.07
C LYS A 211 0.83 4.57 3.04
N THR A 212 0.76 3.57 2.17
CA THR A 212 -0.42 2.73 2.03
C THR A 212 -0.64 1.90 3.30
N TYR A 213 -1.79 2.04 3.92
CA TYR A 213 -2.22 1.21 5.03
C TYR A 213 -2.93 -0.04 4.50
N SER A 214 -2.79 -1.18 5.15
CA SER A 214 -3.38 -2.44 4.69
C SER A 214 -3.83 -3.36 5.83
N ILE A 215 -4.97 -4.01 5.61
CA ILE A 215 -5.49 -5.15 6.37
C ILE A 215 -5.65 -6.30 5.36
N PRO A 216 -5.01 -7.44 5.52
CA PRO A 216 -3.97 -7.75 6.50
C PRO A 216 -2.68 -6.93 6.29
N ALA A 217 -1.81 -6.99 7.27
CA ALA A 217 -0.53 -6.30 7.27
C ALA A 217 0.40 -6.65 6.11
N GLN A 218 0.22 -7.82 5.51
CA GLN A 218 0.97 -8.30 4.35
C GLN A 218 -0.01 -8.79 3.28
N ILE A 219 0.24 -8.41 2.03
CA ILE A 219 -0.56 -8.89 0.91
C ILE A 219 -0.21 -10.35 0.67
N PRO A 220 -1.18 -11.28 0.70
CA PRO A 220 -0.93 -12.68 0.44
C PRO A 220 -0.47 -12.91 -1.01
N ILE A 221 0.33 -13.93 -1.22
CA ILE A 221 0.65 -14.43 -2.56
C ILE A 221 -0.33 -15.56 -2.84
N THR A 222 -1.24 -15.36 -3.78
CA THR A 222 -2.26 -16.35 -4.15
C THR A 222 -2.59 -16.26 -5.63
N THR A 223 -3.04 -17.38 -6.19
CA THR A 223 -3.62 -17.48 -7.54
C THR A 223 -5.15 -17.47 -7.51
N ASP A 224 -5.74 -17.63 -6.33
CA ASP A 224 -7.18 -17.62 -6.15
C ASP A 224 -7.73 -16.21 -6.35
N LYS A 225 -9.03 -16.14 -6.64
CA LYS A 225 -9.72 -14.86 -6.75
C LYS A 225 -9.77 -14.17 -5.38
N VAL A 226 -9.30 -12.93 -5.33
CA VAL A 226 -9.15 -12.16 -4.09
C VAL A 226 -10.12 -10.99 -4.06
N LEU A 227 -10.81 -10.82 -2.94
CA LEU A 227 -11.53 -9.58 -2.65
C LEU A 227 -10.53 -8.48 -2.32
N VAL A 228 -10.59 -7.36 -3.04
CA VAL A 228 -9.71 -6.20 -2.83
C VAL A 228 -10.55 -4.94 -2.68
N ASN A 229 -10.40 -4.27 -1.53
CA ASN A 229 -11.08 -3.02 -1.24
C ASN A 229 -10.06 -1.89 -1.10
N ILE A 230 -10.27 -0.78 -1.78
CA ILE A 230 -9.37 0.39 -1.72
C ILE A 230 -10.18 1.66 -1.45
N THR A 231 -9.74 2.45 -0.47
CA THR A 231 -10.30 3.75 -0.11
C THR A 231 -9.21 4.83 -0.12
N GLU A 232 -9.59 6.09 0.07
CA GLU A 232 -8.62 7.18 0.23
C GLU A 232 -7.97 7.16 1.61
N GLY A 233 -8.76 7.06 2.69
CA GLY A 233 -8.31 7.20 4.06
C GLY A 233 -8.39 5.93 4.91
N GLN A 234 -7.68 5.95 6.05
CA GLN A 234 -7.63 4.83 6.98
C GLN A 234 -8.98 4.54 7.63
N PHE A 235 -9.72 5.58 8.02
CA PHE A 235 -11.04 5.40 8.62
C PHE A 235 -12.05 4.85 7.62
N ASP A 236 -11.91 5.23 6.34
CA ASP A 236 -12.77 4.74 5.28
C ASP A 236 -12.60 3.23 5.11
N ILE A 237 -11.34 2.76 5.01
CA ILE A 237 -11.08 1.34 4.85
C ILE A 237 -11.44 0.53 6.10
N LEU A 238 -11.26 1.08 7.29
CA LEU A 238 -11.69 0.46 8.52
C LEU A 238 -13.22 0.32 8.55
N SER A 239 -13.95 1.37 8.16
CA SER A 239 -15.41 1.32 8.09
C SER A 239 -15.89 0.33 7.03
N VAL A 240 -15.27 0.30 5.84
CA VAL A 240 -15.57 -0.72 4.83
C VAL A 240 -15.34 -2.12 5.40
N PHE A 241 -14.21 -2.34 6.06
CA PHE A 241 -13.88 -3.63 6.67
C PHE A 241 -14.87 -4.06 7.75
N THR A 242 -15.23 -3.14 8.66
CA THR A 242 -16.08 -3.47 9.81
C THR A 242 -17.57 -3.44 9.48
N ASN A 243 -18.02 -2.51 8.64
CA ASN A 243 -19.42 -2.22 8.41
C ASN A 243 -20.00 -2.79 7.12
N LEU A 244 -19.24 -2.78 6.01
CA LEU A 244 -19.73 -3.23 4.71
C LEU A 244 -19.32 -4.68 4.41
N SER A 245 -18.09 -5.03 4.73
CA SER A 245 -17.57 -6.37 4.44
C SER A 245 -17.63 -7.33 5.63
N TYR A 246 -18.01 -6.85 6.80
CA TYR A 246 -18.13 -7.64 8.05
C TYR A 246 -16.88 -8.49 8.34
N GLY A 247 -15.70 -7.95 8.07
CA GLY A 247 -14.43 -8.65 8.27
C GLY A 247 -14.18 -9.80 7.29
N ALA A 248 -14.83 -9.82 6.14
CA ALA A 248 -14.63 -10.84 5.11
C ALA A 248 -13.15 -10.97 4.71
N ASN A 249 -12.73 -12.20 4.40
CA ASN A 249 -11.37 -12.44 3.92
C ASN A 249 -11.12 -11.65 2.64
N GLY A 250 -10.07 -10.84 2.67
CA GLY A 250 -9.72 -9.99 1.54
C GLY A 250 -8.56 -9.07 1.88
N ILE A 251 -8.25 -8.20 0.95
CA ILE A 251 -7.25 -7.15 1.10
C ILE A 251 -7.99 -5.82 1.20
N TYR A 252 -7.71 -5.07 2.23
CA TYR A 252 -8.32 -3.77 2.51
C TYR A 252 -7.21 -2.73 2.60
N MET A 253 -7.20 -1.74 1.70
CA MET A 253 -6.10 -0.78 1.59
C MET A 253 -6.59 0.66 1.59
N ALA A 254 -5.93 1.51 2.39
CA ALA A 254 -6.08 2.95 2.29
C ALA A 254 -4.91 3.54 1.52
N ALA A 255 -5.21 4.36 0.52
CA ALA A 255 -4.21 5.01 -0.33
C ALA A 255 -3.37 6.06 0.42
N SER A 256 -3.92 6.67 1.50
CA SER A 256 -3.23 7.61 2.38
C SER A 256 -2.60 8.80 1.63
N GLY A 257 -3.36 9.37 0.71
CA GLY A 257 -2.92 10.46 -0.16
C GLY A 257 -2.10 10.01 -1.38
N ASN A 258 -1.94 8.70 -1.60
CA ASN A 258 -1.51 8.17 -2.88
C ASN A 258 -2.71 8.10 -3.83
N LYS A 259 -2.42 8.01 -5.13
CA LYS A 259 -3.48 7.77 -6.12
C LYS A 259 -3.89 6.29 -6.10
N TYR A 260 -5.16 6.00 -6.32
CA TYR A 260 -5.67 4.62 -6.46
C TYR A 260 -4.88 3.78 -7.48
N PRO A 261 -4.50 4.30 -8.67
CA PRO A 261 -3.65 3.58 -9.60
C PRO A 261 -2.33 3.07 -9.01
N ASN A 262 -1.74 3.82 -8.06
CA ASN A 262 -0.50 3.40 -7.41
C ASN A 262 -0.73 2.19 -6.49
N VAL A 263 -1.85 2.19 -5.76
CA VAL A 263 -2.22 1.07 -4.88
C VAL A 263 -2.57 -0.16 -5.70
N ILE A 264 -3.32 0.00 -6.80
CA ILE A 264 -3.63 -1.08 -7.73
C ILE A 264 -2.33 -1.66 -8.32
N SER A 265 -1.40 -0.80 -8.74
CA SER A 265 -0.08 -1.21 -9.24
C SER A 265 0.71 -2.03 -8.20
N LEU A 266 0.63 -1.64 -6.94
CA LEU A 266 1.25 -2.40 -5.84
C LEU A 266 0.65 -3.81 -5.73
N ILE A 267 -0.66 -3.96 -5.83
CA ILE A 267 -1.36 -5.25 -5.80
C ILE A 267 -0.96 -6.12 -6.99
N LEU A 268 -1.01 -5.55 -8.19
CA LEU A 268 -0.60 -6.24 -9.43
C LEU A 268 0.87 -6.67 -9.38
N SER A 269 1.76 -5.85 -8.78
CA SER A 269 3.17 -6.19 -8.60
C SER A 269 3.41 -7.38 -7.67
N ARG A 270 2.44 -7.71 -6.82
CA ARG A 270 2.45 -8.91 -5.97
C ARG A 270 1.89 -10.14 -6.68
N GLY A 271 1.53 -10.01 -7.96
CA GLY A 271 1.03 -11.12 -8.78
C GLY A 271 -0.48 -11.38 -8.63
N ILE A 272 -1.22 -10.52 -7.94
CA ILE A 272 -2.67 -10.62 -7.80
C ILE A 272 -3.30 -10.00 -9.04
N MET A 273 -3.77 -10.85 -9.96
CA MET A 273 -4.38 -10.47 -11.24
C MET A 273 -5.84 -10.91 -11.37
N ASN A 274 -6.28 -11.81 -10.50
CA ASN A 274 -7.66 -12.30 -10.44
C ASN A 274 -8.30 -11.77 -9.15
N MET A 275 -9.16 -10.75 -9.25
CA MET A 275 -9.69 -10.08 -8.07
C MET A 275 -11.11 -9.53 -8.30
N ASP A 276 -11.87 -9.45 -7.22
CA ASP A 276 -13.03 -8.57 -7.12
C ASP A 276 -12.52 -7.25 -6.50
N LEU A 277 -12.30 -6.26 -7.36
CA LEU A 277 -11.71 -4.97 -6.99
C LEU A 277 -12.80 -3.94 -6.72
N HIS A 278 -12.91 -3.50 -5.50
CA HIS A 278 -13.85 -2.48 -5.03
C HIS A 278 -13.11 -1.19 -4.70
N LEU A 279 -13.44 -0.10 -5.39
CA LEU A 279 -12.84 1.21 -5.20
C LEU A 279 -13.88 2.18 -4.65
N TYR A 280 -13.64 2.68 -3.44
CA TYR A 280 -14.55 3.56 -2.70
C TYR A 280 -14.04 5.00 -2.77
N PHE A 281 -14.75 5.87 -3.44
CA PHE A 281 -14.35 7.25 -3.69
C PHE A 281 -15.08 8.22 -2.78
N ASP A 282 -14.37 9.27 -2.34
CA ASP A 282 -14.97 10.39 -1.64
C ASP A 282 -16.02 11.08 -2.52
N ASN A 283 -17.07 11.61 -1.89
CA ASN A 283 -18.15 12.30 -2.58
C ASN A 283 -17.84 13.79 -2.75
N ASP A 284 -16.74 14.09 -3.46
CA ASP A 284 -16.30 15.42 -3.81
C ASP A 284 -15.54 15.44 -5.14
N ASP A 285 -15.12 16.64 -5.59
CA ASP A 285 -14.39 16.81 -6.85
C ASP A 285 -13.09 16.00 -6.92
N ALA A 286 -12.39 15.85 -5.79
CA ALA A 286 -11.15 15.05 -5.72
C ALA A 286 -11.45 13.56 -5.92
N GLY A 287 -12.54 13.06 -5.35
CA GLY A 287 -13.03 11.71 -5.57
C GLY A 287 -13.44 11.48 -7.02
N ASP A 288 -14.06 12.46 -7.70
CA ASP A 288 -14.39 12.37 -9.12
C ASP A 288 -13.15 12.29 -10.01
N ILE A 289 -12.12 13.05 -9.69
CA ILE A 289 -10.82 12.99 -10.38
C ILE A 289 -10.18 11.61 -10.16
N SER A 290 -10.19 11.12 -8.93
CA SER A 290 -9.62 9.81 -8.56
C SER A 290 -10.35 8.67 -9.27
N MET A 291 -11.68 8.75 -9.39
CA MET A 291 -12.50 7.79 -10.11
C MET A 291 -12.13 7.73 -11.59
N ARG A 292 -12.08 8.89 -12.28
CA ARG A 292 -11.68 8.97 -13.70
C ARG A 292 -10.27 8.47 -13.95
N GLN A 293 -9.32 8.80 -13.06
CA GLN A 293 -7.94 8.30 -13.14
C GLN A 293 -7.86 6.79 -12.97
N SER A 294 -8.67 6.21 -12.07
CA SER A 294 -8.73 4.77 -11.85
C SER A 294 -9.32 4.04 -13.05
N GLU A 295 -10.43 4.55 -13.60
CA GLU A 295 -11.06 3.99 -14.80
C GLU A 295 -10.10 4.01 -16.00
N PHE A 296 -9.43 5.14 -16.22
CA PHE A 296 -8.41 5.26 -17.28
C PHE A 296 -7.26 4.27 -17.08
N PHE A 297 -6.76 4.12 -15.83
CA PHE A 297 -5.70 3.17 -15.52
C PHE A 297 -6.11 1.73 -15.79
N ILE A 298 -7.32 1.32 -15.35
CA ILE A 298 -7.84 -0.04 -15.53
C ILE A 298 -8.00 -0.35 -17.00
N ASN A 299 -8.61 0.55 -17.79
CA ASN A 299 -8.83 0.37 -19.21
C ASN A 299 -7.51 0.23 -20.00
N ASN A 300 -6.48 0.99 -19.63
CA ASN A 300 -5.17 0.88 -20.28
C ASN A 300 -4.35 -0.35 -19.84
N ASN A 301 -4.79 -1.04 -18.79
CA ASN A 301 -4.09 -2.19 -18.22
C ASN A 301 -5.01 -3.42 -18.12
N ILE A 302 -6.05 -3.49 -18.95
CA ILE A 302 -7.11 -4.50 -18.88
C ILE A 302 -6.58 -5.94 -18.94
N GLN A 303 -5.45 -6.16 -19.62
CA GLN A 303 -4.79 -7.46 -19.73
C GLN A 303 -4.33 -8.02 -18.36
N PHE A 304 -4.21 -7.19 -17.32
CA PHE A 304 -3.81 -7.59 -15.96
C PHE A 304 -4.99 -7.89 -15.05
N PHE A 305 -6.21 -7.68 -15.54
CA PHE A 305 -7.45 -7.90 -14.78
C PHE A 305 -8.21 -9.14 -15.29
N ARG A 306 -7.50 -10.15 -15.80
CA ARG A 306 -8.10 -11.38 -16.32
C ARG A 306 -8.86 -12.12 -15.21
N GLY A 307 -10.14 -12.39 -15.43
CA GLY A 307 -11.02 -13.01 -14.43
C GLY A 307 -11.47 -12.06 -13.32
N SER A 308 -11.03 -10.81 -13.34
CA SER A 308 -11.41 -9.81 -12.34
C SER A 308 -12.75 -9.16 -12.63
N SER A 309 -13.41 -8.69 -11.56
CA SER A 309 -14.51 -7.74 -11.65
C SER A 309 -14.09 -6.44 -10.96
N VAL A 310 -14.54 -5.31 -11.46
CA VAL A 310 -14.20 -4.00 -10.88
C VAL A 310 -15.46 -3.22 -10.58
N TYR A 311 -15.55 -2.72 -9.36
CA TYR A 311 -16.70 -2.00 -8.83
C TYR A 311 -16.27 -0.64 -8.28
N PHE A 312 -16.99 0.39 -8.67
CA PHE A 312 -16.85 1.74 -8.12
C PHE A 312 -17.99 2.02 -7.16
N HIS A 313 -17.66 2.58 -6.02
CA HIS A 313 -18.56 2.87 -4.92
C HIS A 313 -18.60 4.35 -4.61
N ARG A 314 -19.79 4.84 -4.26
CA ARG A 314 -20.06 6.20 -3.77
C ARG A 314 -20.99 6.16 -2.57
N ASN A 315 -20.70 6.96 -1.56
CA ASN A 315 -21.63 7.13 -0.44
C ASN A 315 -22.65 8.22 -0.74
N GLU A 316 -23.87 7.84 -1.11
CA GLU A 316 -24.97 8.74 -1.45
C GLU A 316 -25.77 9.25 -0.23
N SER A 317 -25.29 9.03 0.98
CA SER A 317 -25.98 9.49 2.20
C SER A 317 -25.88 11.01 2.44
N GLY A 318 -25.04 11.72 1.68
CA GLY A 318 -24.66 13.11 1.91
C GLY A 318 -23.36 13.28 2.72
N GLU A 319 -22.83 12.21 3.30
CA GLU A 319 -21.49 12.23 3.90
C GLU A 319 -20.41 12.26 2.81
N LYS A 320 -19.30 12.89 3.12
CA LYS A 320 -18.20 13.05 2.16
C LYS A 320 -17.50 11.73 1.85
N ASP A 321 -17.25 10.92 2.87
CA ASP A 321 -16.40 9.73 2.84
C ASP A 321 -17.09 8.52 3.48
N TYR A 322 -16.40 7.37 3.51
CA TYR A 322 -16.87 6.13 4.14
C TYR A 322 -16.43 5.99 5.60
N GLY A 323 -15.59 6.87 6.12
CA GLY A 323 -15.07 6.82 7.49
C GLY A 323 -16.10 7.27 8.54
N VAL A 324 -17.31 6.75 8.44
CA VAL A 324 -18.50 7.09 9.23
C VAL A 324 -19.22 5.82 9.66
N PRO A 325 -20.12 5.91 10.68
CA PRO A 325 -20.96 4.77 11.10
C PRO A 325 -21.83 4.22 9.97
N LEU A 326 -22.15 2.94 10.02
CA LEU A 326 -22.98 2.25 9.01
C LEU A 326 -24.31 2.97 8.72
N SER A 327 -24.94 3.54 9.75
CA SER A 327 -26.18 4.31 9.60
C SER A 327 -26.06 5.54 8.70
N LYS A 328 -24.84 5.98 8.43
CA LYS A 328 -24.49 7.10 7.57
C LYS A 328 -23.88 6.66 6.22
N ILE A 329 -23.98 5.39 5.88
CA ILE A 329 -23.52 4.86 4.60
C ILE A 329 -24.73 4.46 3.77
N LYS A 330 -24.84 5.04 2.58
CA LYS A 330 -25.74 4.62 1.52
C LYS A 330 -24.89 4.32 0.29
N ASP A 331 -24.43 3.09 0.18
CA ASP A 331 -23.49 2.67 -0.83
C ASP A 331 -24.15 2.51 -2.20
N ALA A 332 -23.70 3.27 -3.19
CA ALA A 332 -24.08 3.15 -4.59
C ALA A 332 -22.95 2.50 -5.38
N ILE A 333 -23.24 1.39 -6.03
CA ILE A 333 -22.28 0.52 -6.71
C ILE A 333 -22.44 0.61 -8.21
N ARG A 334 -21.35 0.87 -8.94
CA ARG A 334 -21.28 0.78 -10.40
C ARG A 334 -20.23 -0.23 -10.82
N GLN A 335 -20.63 -1.30 -11.49
CA GLN A 335 -19.68 -2.24 -12.08
C GLN A 335 -19.06 -1.64 -13.35
N ILE A 336 -17.72 -1.65 -13.43
CA ILE A 336 -16.95 -1.06 -14.53
C ILE A 336 -16.41 -2.14 -15.46
N LEU A 337 -15.95 -3.24 -14.89
CA LEU A 337 -15.33 -4.34 -15.62
C LEU A 337 -15.87 -5.65 -15.11
N TRP A 338 -16.31 -6.48 -16.04
CA TRP A 338 -16.60 -7.89 -15.81
C TRP A 338 -15.85 -8.72 -16.85
N CYS A 339 -14.77 -9.34 -16.44
CA CYS A 339 -14.08 -10.32 -17.24
C CYS A 339 -14.68 -11.69 -16.92
N GLY A 340 -15.82 -12.00 -17.51
CA GLY A 340 -16.40 -13.35 -17.49
C GLY A 340 -15.39 -14.35 -18.03
N LEU A 341 -15.47 -15.58 -17.55
CA LEU A 341 -14.71 -16.70 -18.08
C LEU A 341 -14.92 -16.79 -19.59
N GLY A 342 -13.90 -16.40 -20.37
CA GLY A 342 -13.76 -16.73 -21.76
C GLY A 342 -13.09 -18.08 -21.89
#